data_9f0dd86326a07d26803fcdbcc1b63519
#
_entry.id   9f0dd86326a07d26803fcdbcc1b63519
#
_cell.length_a   1.000
_cell.length_b   1.000
_cell.length_c   1.000
_cell.angle_alpha   90.00
_cell.angle_beta   90.00
_cell.angle_gamma   90.00
#
_symmetry.space_group_name_H-M   'P 1'
#
loop_
_entity.id
_entity.type
_entity.pdbx_description
1 polymer ?
#
loop_
_entity_poly.entity_id
_entity_poly.type
_entity_poly.pdbx_seq_one_letter_code
_entity_poly.pdbx_strand_id
1 'polypeptide(L)'
;MMKYRYTYYVLLCLTLVGLASCEMKDELLGKGEQGGSGEVGVLDLKLKVVPPSYGNGGVSSKSSSTELIVPKAEDMIVKVFNASMELQDYFESYADYLKESQYVLEQGTYYIEAYSGDNYEVTSEYPYYELLDTCVIKAKEVTLVDKACELQSAILYLTLSEEFLNACKDDYAITITNGSGVLSVGKGDARIVYIRPGMKTTVTIRATEKITGKPVIWTFGLADSEGKINSQDLFRIEIKDLE
;
A
#
# COMPACT_ATOMS: atom_id res chain seq x y z
N MET A 1 15.91 -63.34 30.99
CA MET A 1 15.38 -63.31 29.61
C MET A 1 14.32 -62.22 29.39
N MET A 2 14.28 -61.12 30.14
CA MET A 2 13.23 -60.09 30.03
C MET A 2 13.72 -58.74 29.44
N LYS A 3 15.01 -58.50 29.35
CA LYS A 3 15.55 -57.21 28.86
C LYS A 3 15.52 -57.01 27.33
N TYR A 4 15.48 -58.07 26.57
CA TYR A 4 15.51 -57.96 25.07
C TYR A 4 14.13 -57.70 24.43
N ARG A 5 13.03 -57.94 25.15
CA ARG A 5 11.68 -57.68 24.63
C ARG A 5 11.32 -56.20 24.62
N TYR A 6 11.81 -55.41 25.57
CA TYR A 6 11.57 -53.96 25.62
C TYR A 6 12.33 -53.23 24.53
N THR A 7 13.54 -53.65 24.22
CA THR A 7 14.38 -53.02 23.18
C THR A 7 13.75 -53.19 21.78
N TYR A 8 13.09 -54.33 21.55
CA TYR A 8 12.43 -54.60 20.26
C TYR A 8 11.15 -53.70 20.07
N TYR A 9 10.39 -53.48 21.13
CA TYR A 9 9.22 -52.62 21.06
C TYR A 9 9.57 -51.14 20.92
N VAL A 10 10.62 -50.68 21.54
CA VAL A 10 11.10 -49.29 21.37
C VAL A 10 11.69 -49.09 19.97
N LEU A 11 12.40 -50.06 19.41
CA LEU A 11 12.91 -49.99 18.04
C LEU A 11 11.78 -50.07 17.02
N LEU A 12 10.75 -50.87 17.24
CA LEU A 12 9.56 -50.97 16.39
C LEU A 12 8.70 -49.71 16.41
N CYS A 13 8.53 -49.06 17.58
CA CYS A 13 7.86 -47.78 17.68
C CYS A 13 8.62 -46.63 17.00
N LEU A 14 9.96 -46.62 17.06
CA LEU A 14 10.79 -45.61 16.39
C LEU A 14 10.75 -45.74 14.85
N THR A 15 10.62 -46.95 14.32
CA THR A 15 10.49 -47.14 12.87
C THR A 15 9.10 -46.80 12.33
N LEU A 16 8.03 -46.93 13.16
CA LEU A 16 6.67 -46.55 12.77
C LEU A 16 6.45 -45.03 12.76
N VAL A 17 7.16 -44.26 13.60
CA VAL A 17 7.07 -42.78 13.61
C VAL A 17 7.81 -42.18 12.42
N GLY A 18 8.84 -42.84 11.89
CA GLY A 18 9.58 -42.38 10.70
C GLY A 18 8.85 -42.53 9.37
N LEU A 19 7.85 -43.40 9.28
CA LEU A 19 7.10 -43.63 8.03
C LEU A 19 5.86 -42.71 7.90
N ALA A 20 5.33 -42.22 9.01
CA ALA A 20 4.19 -41.30 9.00
C ALA A 20 4.57 -39.86 8.55
N SER A 21 5.86 -39.54 8.57
CA SER A 21 6.33 -38.18 8.17
C SER A 21 6.43 -37.97 6.65
N CYS A 22 6.45 -39.04 5.85
CA CYS A 22 6.51 -38.89 4.39
C CYS A 22 5.13 -38.88 3.72
N GLU A 23 4.11 -39.52 4.29
CA GLU A 23 2.76 -39.50 3.70
C GLU A 23 1.99 -38.19 3.94
N MET A 24 2.30 -37.47 5.02
CA MET A 24 1.65 -36.17 5.31
C MET A 24 2.02 -35.07 4.30
N LYS A 25 3.16 -35.20 3.62
CA LYS A 25 3.61 -34.22 2.63
C LYS A 25 2.88 -34.36 1.30
N ASP A 26 2.51 -35.57 0.92
CA ASP A 26 1.81 -35.85 -0.34
C ASP A 26 0.30 -35.54 -0.24
N GLU A 27 -0.30 -35.68 0.94
CA GLU A 27 -1.69 -35.25 1.19
C GLU A 27 -1.85 -33.72 1.29
N LEU A 28 -0.85 -33.02 1.81
CA LEU A 28 -0.84 -31.54 1.91
C LEU A 28 -0.65 -30.85 0.55
N LEU A 29 -0.03 -31.53 -0.41
CA LEU A 29 0.20 -30.99 -1.76
C LEU A 29 -0.87 -31.43 -2.78
N GLY A 30 -2.03 -31.92 -2.28
CA GLY A 30 -3.27 -32.06 -3.06
C GLY A 30 -3.18 -33.09 -4.18
N LYS A 31 -3.61 -34.32 -3.94
CA LYS A 31 -4.31 -35.09 -4.98
C LYS A 31 -5.71 -34.49 -5.18
N GLY A 32 -5.79 -33.24 -5.57
CA GLY A 32 -6.99 -32.63 -6.10
C GLY A 32 -7.14 -33.11 -7.56
N GLU A 33 -8.16 -33.90 -7.81
CA GLU A 33 -8.66 -34.20 -9.15
C GLU A 33 -9.09 -32.90 -9.85
N GLN A 34 -8.14 -32.21 -10.47
CA GLN A 34 -8.45 -31.29 -11.56
C GLN A 34 -7.36 -31.44 -12.63
N GLY A 35 -7.81 -31.79 -13.83
CA GLY A 35 -7.04 -32.24 -14.97
C GLY A 35 -6.08 -31.19 -15.59
N GLY A 36 -5.06 -30.80 -14.86
CA GLY A 36 -3.90 -30.09 -15.35
C GLY A 36 -2.68 -31.00 -15.18
N SER A 37 -1.97 -31.31 -16.27
CA SER A 37 -0.75 -32.12 -16.27
C SER A 37 0.48 -31.35 -15.77
N GLY A 38 0.30 -30.22 -15.06
CA GLY A 38 1.36 -29.35 -14.56
C GLY A 38 1.80 -29.73 -13.15
N GLU A 39 3.11 -29.66 -12.90
CA GLU A 39 3.63 -29.71 -11.53
C GLU A 39 3.23 -28.44 -10.79
N VAL A 40 2.73 -28.55 -9.57
CA VAL A 40 2.20 -27.44 -8.76
C VAL A 40 3.07 -27.15 -7.53
N GLY A 41 3.05 -25.92 -7.07
CA GLY A 41 3.62 -25.47 -5.80
C GLY A 41 2.66 -24.57 -5.05
N VAL A 42 3.04 -24.12 -3.87
CA VAL A 42 2.23 -23.26 -3.01
C VAL A 42 2.85 -21.87 -2.93
N LEU A 43 2.04 -20.82 -3.07
CA LEU A 43 2.44 -19.46 -2.76
C LEU A 43 2.00 -19.13 -1.31
N ASP A 44 2.96 -18.79 -0.47
CA ASP A 44 2.75 -18.20 0.87
C ASP A 44 3.07 -16.70 0.80
N LEU A 45 2.04 -15.87 0.66
CA LEU A 45 2.17 -14.42 0.57
C LEU A 45 1.98 -13.80 1.97
N LYS A 46 2.95 -13.00 2.40
CA LYS A 46 2.90 -12.22 3.64
C LYS A 46 3.03 -10.73 3.32
N LEU A 47 1.93 -10.02 3.42
CA LEU A 47 1.88 -8.58 3.19
C LEU A 47 2.03 -7.80 4.49
N LYS A 48 2.73 -6.67 4.38
CA LYS A 48 2.82 -5.62 5.39
C LYS A 48 2.55 -4.29 4.71
N VAL A 49 2.05 -3.30 5.45
CA VAL A 49 1.99 -1.92 4.99
C VAL A 49 3.00 -1.12 5.82
N VAL A 50 3.88 -0.41 5.13
CA VAL A 50 4.91 0.40 5.79
C VAL A 50 4.52 1.87 5.68
N PRO A 51 4.29 2.55 6.82
CA PRO A 51 4.10 3.99 6.81
C PRO A 51 5.35 4.69 6.27
N PRO A 52 5.22 5.82 5.56
CA PRO A 52 6.35 6.53 5.01
C PRO A 52 7.27 7.03 6.11
N SER A 53 8.59 6.81 5.92
CA SER A 53 9.63 7.27 6.84
C SER A 53 10.01 8.70 6.50
N TYR A 54 9.40 9.68 7.12
CA TYR A 54 9.91 11.05 7.07
C TYR A 54 11.08 11.15 8.03
N GLY A 55 12.27 11.45 7.50
CA GLY A 55 13.45 11.70 8.31
C GLY A 55 13.10 12.70 9.42
N ASN A 56 13.74 12.60 10.58
CA ASN A 56 13.50 13.22 11.89
C ASN A 56 13.08 14.71 11.99
N GLY A 57 12.45 15.25 10.97
CA GLY A 57 11.69 16.50 11.03
C GLY A 57 10.35 16.23 11.70
N GLY A 58 10.39 16.00 13.01
CA GLY A 58 9.25 15.63 13.81
C GLY A 58 8.02 16.47 13.49
N VAL A 59 6.94 15.79 13.16
CA VAL A 59 5.60 16.38 13.28
C VAL A 59 5.40 16.61 14.78
N SER A 60 5.80 17.77 15.27
CA SER A 60 5.45 18.21 16.61
C SER A 60 3.93 18.40 16.63
N SER A 61 3.26 17.39 17.15
CA SER A 61 1.82 17.34 17.33
C SER A 61 1.37 18.38 18.35
N LYS A 62 1.18 19.62 17.92
CA LYS A 62 0.44 20.63 18.70
C LYS A 62 -0.44 21.52 17.84
N SER A 63 -1.17 20.94 16.87
CA SER A 63 -2.34 21.63 16.29
C SER A 63 -3.11 20.62 15.44
N SER A 64 -4.36 20.40 15.81
CA SER A 64 -5.41 19.62 15.13
C SER A 64 -4.93 18.43 14.28
N SER A 65 -5.09 17.26 14.84
CA SER A 65 -4.76 15.94 14.35
C SER A 65 -5.31 15.65 12.95
N THR A 66 -4.53 15.93 11.92
CA THR A 66 -4.72 15.22 10.66
C THR A 66 -3.65 14.15 10.63
N GLU A 67 -4.01 12.97 11.09
CA GLU A 67 -3.14 11.80 11.09
C GLU A 67 -3.10 11.21 9.68
N LEU A 68 -1.91 10.75 9.25
CA LEU A 68 -1.79 10.02 8.00
C LEU A 68 -2.63 8.75 8.03
N ILE A 69 -3.42 8.55 7.00
CA ILE A 69 -4.16 7.31 6.83
C ILE A 69 -3.16 6.25 6.34
N VAL A 70 -3.01 5.18 7.12
CA VAL A 70 -2.24 4.00 6.73
C VAL A 70 -3.23 2.84 6.63
N PRO A 71 -3.41 2.24 5.46
CA PRO A 71 -4.34 1.10 5.30
C PRO A 71 -3.82 -0.09 6.09
N LYS A 72 -4.72 -0.99 6.47
CA LYS A 72 -4.32 -2.28 7.04
C LYS A 72 -3.92 -3.23 5.92
N ALA A 73 -2.99 -4.13 6.21
CA ALA A 73 -2.58 -5.13 5.23
C ALA A 73 -3.77 -5.99 4.77
N GLU A 74 -4.68 -6.32 5.70
CA GLU A 74 -5.87 -7.13 5.43
C GLU A 74 -6.81 -6.51 4.40
N ASP A 75 -6.81 -5.18 4.26
CA ASP A 75 -7.69 -4.43 3.35
C ASP A 75 -7.07 -4.26 1.94
N MET A 76 -5.83 -4.73 1.72
CA MET A 76 -5.17 -4.62 0.42
C MET A 76 -5.80 -5.56 -0.61
N ILE A 77 -6.13 -5.04 -1.78
CA ILE A 77 -6.54 -5.84 -2.93
C ILE A 77 -5.33 -6.62 -3.43
N VAL A 78 -5.51 -7.90 -3.78
CA VAL A 78 -4.41 -8.74 -4.28
C VAL A 78 -4.77 -9.31 -5.65
N LYS A 79 -3.86 -9.20 -6.60
CA LYS A 79 -3.94 -9.81 -7.92
C LYS A 79 -2.71 -10.66 -8.18
N VAL A 80 -2.91 -11.78 -8.81
CA VAL A 80 -1.85 -12.69 -9.25
C VAL A 80 -1.96 -12.87 -10.75
N PHE A 81 -0.86 -12.61 -11.46
CA PHE A 81 -0.78 -12.76 -12.92
C PHE A 81 0.26 -13.83 -13.28
N ASN A 82 0.02 -14.52 -14.39
CA ASN A 82 1.03 -15.45 -14.94
C ASN A 82 2.15 -14.71 -15.69
N ALA A 83 3.10 -15.46 -16.22
CA ALA A 83 4.24 -14.92 -17.00
C ALA A 83 3.82 -14.12 -18.24
N SER A 84 2.62 -14.35 -18.78
CA SER A 84 2.05 -13.63 -19.92
C SER A 84 1.25 -12.38 -19.49
N MET A 85 1.28 -12.01 -18.22
CA MET A 85 0.48 -10.92 -17.62
C MET A 85 -1.04 -11.15 -17.71
N GLU A 86 -1.46 -12.42 -17.79
CA GLU A 86 -2.86 -12.77 -17.69
C GLU A 86 -3.25 -12.95 -16.22
N LEU A 87 -4.37 -12.35 -15.83
CA LEU A 87 -4.88 -12.46 -14.47
C LEU A 87 -5.27 -13.91 -14.18
N GLN A 88 -4.63 -14.49 -13.16
CA GLN A 88 -4.94 -15.83 -12.65
C GLN A 88 -5.99 -15.75 -11.56
N ASP A 89 -5.75 -14.88 -10.56
CA ASP A 89 -6.65 -14.70 -9.44
C ASP A 89 -6.74 -13.24 -9.00
N TYR A 90 -7.91 -12.91 -8.43
CA TYR A 90 -8.24 -11.62 -7.85
C TYR A 90 -8.89 -11.83 -6.49
N PHE A 91 -8.31 -11.24 -5.46
CA PHE A 91 -8.86 -11.19 -4.12
C PHE A 91 -9.26 -9.76 -3.79
N GLU A 92 -10.51 -9.55 -3.40
CA GLU A 92 -11.02 -8.23 -3.03
C GLU A 92 -10.31 -7.66 -1.80
N SER A 93 -9.69 -8.54 -0.99
CA SER A 93 -8.86 -8.17 0.14
C SER A 93 -7.79 -9.23 0.40
N TYR A 94 -6.67 -8.85 1.02
CA TYR A 94 -5.69 -9.80 1.52
C TYR A 94 -6.28 -10.71 2.61
N ALA A 95 -7.29 -10.23 3.34
CA ALA A 95 -8.05 -11.09 4.26
C ALA A 95 -8.78 -12.23 3.53
N ASP A 96 -9.21 -12.03 2.27
CA ASP A 96 -9.82 -13.10 1.47
C ASP A 96 -8.76 -14.11 1.00
N TYR A 97 -7.59 -13.64 0.57
CA TYR A 97 -6.45 -14.53 0.28
C TYR A 97 -6.10 -15.41 1.48
N LEU A 98 -6.09 -14.86 2.70
CA LEU A 98 -5.77 -15.61 3.92
C LEU A 98 -6.81 -16.68 4.31
N LYS A 99 -7.99 -16.68 3.70
CA LYS A 99 -8.99 -17.75 3.90
C LYS A 99 -8.64 -19.02 3.13
N GLU A 100 -7.84 -18.90 2.08
CA GLU A 100 -7.31 -20.05 1.38
C GLU A 100 -6.37 -20.82 2.30
N SER A 101 -6.64 -22.09 2.54
CA SER A 101 -5.79 -22.94 3.38
C SER A 101 -4.41 -23.14 2.76
N GLN A 102 -4.35 -23.17 1.44
CA GLN A 102 -3.15 -23.21 0.59
C GLN A 102 -3.49 -22.60 -0.77
N TYR A 103 -2.70 -21.63 -1.20
CA TYR A 103 -2.87 -21.05 -2.51
C TYR A 103 -1.92 -21.78 -3.50
N VAL A 104 -2.49 -22.68 -4.30
CA VAL A 104 -1.77 -23.60 -5.18
C VAL A 104 -1.73 -23.04 -6.61
N LEU A 105 -0.52 -22.99 -7.19
CA LEU A 105 -0.28 -22.52 -8.55
C LEU A 105 0.53 -23.57 -9.34
N GLU A 106 0.39 -23.57 -10.66
CA GLU A 106 1.28 -24.32 -11.52
C GLU A 106 2.72 -23.80 -11.41
N GLN A 107 3.70 -24.66 -11.69
CA GLN A 107 5.10 -24.24 -11.72
C GLN A 107 5.30 -23.16 -12.79
N GLY A 108 5.88 -22.02 -12.40
CA GLY A 108 6.10 -20.91 -13.32
C GLY A 108 6.47 -19.60 -12.63
N THR A 109 6.61 -18.56 -13.43
CA THR A 109 6.83 -17.19 -12.96
C THR A 109 5.48 -16.49 -12.82
N TYR A 110 5.29 -15.78 -11.71
CA TYR A 110 4.09 -15.03 -11.42
C TYR A 110 4.44 -13.62 -10.99
N TYR A 111 3.54 -12.68 -11.30
CA TYR A 111 3.61 -11.30 -10.85
C TYR A 111 2.50 -11.10 -9.82
N ILE A 112 2.85 -10.47 -8.71
CA ILE A 112 1.94 -10.17 -7.61
C ILE A 112 1.79 -8.65 -7.55
N GLU A 113 0.55 -8.18 -7.64
CA GLU A 113 0.17 -6.81 -7.39
C GLU A 113 -0.69 -6.78 -6.12
N ALA A 114 -0.30 -5.96 -5.13
CA ALA A 114 -1.15 -5.69 -3.98
C ALA A 114 -1.25 -4.19 -3.78
N TYR A 115 -2.46 -3.65 -3.60
CA TYR A 115 -2.67 -2.21 -3.53
C TYR A 115 -3.89 -1.83 -2.69
N SER A 116 -3.93 -0.55 -2.25
CA SER A 116 -5.07 0.03 -1.55
C SER A 116 -5.63 1.21 -2.32
N GLY A 117 -6.95 1.32 -2.37
CA GLY A 117 -7.65 2.45 -2.98
C GLY A 117 -7.39 2.60 -4.48
N ASP A 118 -7.72 3.78 -4.99
CA ASP A 118 -7.50 4.14 -6.39
C ASP A 118 -6.27 5.04 -6.53
N ASN A 119 -5.50 4.84 -7.58
CA ASN A 119 -4.35 5.67 -7.91
C ASN A 119 -4.78 7.00 -8.54
N TYR A 120 -5.50 7.83 -7.77
CA TYR A 120 -5.94 9.16 -8.21
C TYR A 120 -4.73 10.08 -8.43
N GLU A 121 -4.88 11.02 -9.34
CA GLU A 121 -3.86 12.05 -9.59
C GLU A 121 -3.70 12.96 -8.39
N VAL A 122 -4.81 13.34 -7.75
CA VAL A 122 -4.84 14.11 -6.51
C VAL A 122 -6.08 13.77 -5.69
N THR A 123 -5.92 13.53 -4.38
CA THR A 123 -7.03 13.21 -3.46
C THR A 123 -6.68 13.64 -2.03
N SER A 124 -7.72 13.85 -1.20
CA SER A 124 -7.58 14.03 0.25
C SER A 124 -8.18 12.89 1.06
N GLU A 125 -8.71 11.86 0.39
CA GLU A 125 -9.45 10.78 1.06
C GLU A 125 -8.54 9.61 1.43
N TYR A 126 -7.95 8.96 0.41
CA TYR A 126 -7.16 7.74 0.62
C TYR A 126 -5.82 7.79 -0.09
N PRO A 127 -4.72 7.46 0.62
CA PRO A 127 -3.41 7.29 0.00
C PRO A 127 -3.37 6.00 -0.83
N TYR A 128 -2.61 6.03 -1.91
CA TYR A 128 -2.34 4.86 -2.72
C TYR A 128 -1.07 4.15 -2.25
N TYR A 129 -1.23 2.94 -1.75
CA TYR A 129 -0.14 2.03 -1.40
C TYR A 129 -0.10 0.90 -2.39
N GLU A 130 1.09 0.46 -2.78
CA GLU A 130 1.26 -0.60 -3.76
C GLU A 130 2.47 -1.47 -3.46
N LEU A 131 2.37 -2.73 -3.84
CA LEU A 131 3.43 -3.70 -4.01
C LEU A 131 3.32 -4.26 -5.43
N LEU A 132 4.43 -4.25 -6.16
CA LEU A 132 4.62 -5.04 -7.38
C LEU A 132 5.82 -5.94 -7.16
N ASP A 133 5.64 -7.25 -7.23
CA ASP A 133 6.72 -8.22 -7.04
C ASP A 133 6.59 -9.38 -8.02
N THR A 134 7.68 -10.12 -8.17
CA THR A 134 7.76 -11.29 -9.02
C THR A 134 8.23 -12.48 -8.20
N CYS A 135 7.56 -13.63 -8.34
CA CYS A 135 7.98 -14.87 -7.72
C CYS A 135 8.03 -16.02 -8.71
N VAL A 136 8.78 -17.06 -8.35
CA VAL A 136 8.89 -18.29 -9.13
C VAL A 136 8.35 -19.43 -8.29
N ILE A 137 7.23 -19.99 -8.73
CA ILE A 137 6.62 -21.17 -8.11
C ILE A 137 7.34 -22.41 -8.63
N LYS A 138 7.86 -23.20 -7.70
CA LYS A 138 8.51 -24.50 -8.01
C LYS A 138 7.61 -25.64 -7.58
N ALA A 139 7.66 -26.70 -8.36
CA ALA A 139 6.89 -27.91 -8.08
C ALA A 139 7.16 -28.46 -6.69
N LYS A 140 6.09 -28.78 -5.96
CA LYS A 140 6.14 -29.41 -4.62
C LYS A 140 6.90 -28.58 -3.56
N GLU A 141 7.07 -27.29 -3.79
CA GLU A 141 7.69 -26.37 -2.85
C GLU A 141 6.69 -25.29 -2.41
N VAL A 142 6.96 -24.71 -1.22
CA VAL A 142 6.30 -23.49 -0.75
C VAL A 142 7.20 -22.31 -1.11
N THR A 143 6.68 -21.38 -1.89
CA THR A 143 7.35 -20.11 -2.22
C THR A 143 6.83 -19.03 -1.28
N LEU A 144 7.71 -18.57 -0.39
CA LEU A 144 7.39 -17.46 0.52
C LEU A 144 7.68 -16.11 -0.17
N VAL A 145 6.67 -15.23 -0.18
CA VAL A 145 6.79 -13.81 -0.56
C VAL A 145 6.43 -12.97 0.66
N ASP A 146 7.44 -12.47 1.39
CA ASP A 146 7.27 -11.56 2.55
C ASP A 146 7.69 -10.15 2.14
N LYS A 147 6.71 -9.30 1.85
CA LYS A 147 6.91 -7.99 1.23
C LYS A 147 6.04 -6.92 1.87
N ALA A 148 6.43 -5.67 1.64
CA ALA A 148 5.71 -4.50 2.11
C ALA A 148 5.08 -3.74 0.94
N CYS A 149 3.83 -3.31 1.15
CA CYS A 149 3.21 -2.29 0.32
C CYS A 149 3.69 -0.92 0.82
N GLU A 150 4.16 -0.09 -0.10
CA GLU A 150 4.71 1.22 0.20
C GLU A 150 3.82 2.32 -0.39
N LEU A 151 3.82 3.49 0.26
CA LEU A 151 3.10 4.66 -0.23
C LEU A 151 3.67 5.09 -1.59
N GLN A 152 2.83 5.16 -2.61
CA GLN A 152 3.19 5.60 -3.95
C GLN A 152 2.87 7.07 -4.20
N SER A 153 2.13 7.73 -3.33
CA SER A 153 1.81 9.15 -3.43
C SER A 153 2.89 10.00 -2.74
N ALA A 154 3.06 11.23 -3.23
CA ALA A 154 3.62 12.31 -2.43
C ALA A 154 2.56 12.89 -1.50
N ILE A 155 2.97 13.56 -0.44
CA ILE A 155 2.09 14.15 0.56
C ILE A 155 2.28 15.66 0.60
N LEU A 156 1.18 16.38 0.57
CA LEU A 156 1.13 17.82 0.78
C LEU A 156 0.35 18.13 2.05
N TYR A 157 1.02 18.75 3.02
CA TYR A 157 0.41 19.37 4.17
C TYR A 157 0.14 20.85 3.92
N LEU A 158 -1.12 21.26 4.08
CA LEU A 158 -1.54 22.64 3.95
C LEU A 158 -1.80 23.23 5.35
N THR A 159 -1.16 24.33 5.65
CA THR A 159 -1.40 25.10 6.87
C THR A 159 -1.73 26.54 6.52
N LEU A 160 -2.78 27.08 7.12
CA LEU A 160 -3.17 28.47 6.99
C LEU A 160 -2.83 29.18 8.30
N SER A 161 -2.08 30.26 8.21
CA SER A 161 -1.77 31.07 9.39
C SER A 161 -2.99 31.87 9.88
N GLU A 162 -2.96 32.32 11.13
CA GLU A 162 -4.00 33.20 11.66
C GLU A 162 -4.03 34.54 10.91
N GLU A 163 -2.88 35.03 10.47
CA GLU A 163 -2.77 36.26 9.68
C GLU A 163 -3.56 36.14 8.38
N PHE A 164 -3.36 35.04 7.63
CA PHE A 164 -4.13 34.78 6.42
C PHE A 164 -5.63 34.71 6.70
N LEU A 165 -6.04 33.93 7.70
CA LEU A 165 -7.45 33.76 8.06
C LEU A 165 -8.11 35.08 8.54
N ASN A 166 -7.34 35.98 9.14
CA ASN A 166 -7.81 37.27 9.55
C ASN A 166 -7.89 38.28 8.40
N ALA A 167 -6.98 38.19 7.43
CA ALA A 167 -6.92 39.09 6.28
C ALA A 167 -7.93 38.73 5.18
N CYS A 168 -8.32 37.47 5.05
CA CYS A 168 -9.24 36.98 4.01
C CYS A 168 -10.68 36.87 4.51
N LYS A 169 -11.63 36.99 3.57
CA LYS A 169 -13.00 36.53 3.80
C LYS A 169 -13.03 34.99 3.82
N ASP A 170 -14.13 34.45 4.34
CA ASP A 170 -14.33 33.00 4.46
C ASP A 170 -14.60 32.29 3.10
N ASP A 171 -14.51 33.02 1.98
CA ASP A 171 -14.73 32.56 0.62
C ASP A 171 -13.44 32.08 -0.08
N TYR A 172 -12.34 31.94 0.65
CA TYR A 172 -11.10 31.42 0.05
C TYR A 172 -11.21 29.97 -0.39
N ALA A 173 -10.53 29.64 -1.48
CA ALA A 173 -10.39 28.30 -1.99
C ALA A 173 -8.94 28.02 -2.40
N ILE A 174 -8.45 26.83 -2.08
CA ILE A 174 -7.14 26.34 -2.50
C ILE A 174 -7.38 25.21 -3.50
N THR A 175 -6.92 25.38 -4.73
CA THR A 175 -7.05 24.38 -5.77
C THR A 175 -5.70 23.75 -6.05
N ILE A 176 -5.60 22.44 -5.91
CA ILE A 176 -4.44 21.64 -6.28
C ILE A 176 -4.76 20.94 -7.59
N THR A 177 -3.92 21.15 -8.61
CA THR A 177 -4.02 20.50 -9.90
C THR A 177 -2.81 19.60 -10.10
N ASN A 178 -3.01 18.33 -10.44
CA ASN A 178 -1.95 17.37 -10.75
C ASN A 178 -2.33 16.63 -12.04
N GLY A 179 -1.60 16.85 -13.11
CA GLY A 179 -2.00 16.36 -14.43
C GLY A 179 -3.38 16.89 -14.83
N SER A 180 -4.34 16.00 -15.01
CA SER A 180 -5.76 16.32 -15.25
C SER A 180 -6.62 16.35 -13.98
N GLY A 181 -6.09 15.84 -12.87
CA GLY A 181 -6.76 15.81 -11.56
C GLY A 181 -6.85 17.20 -10.93
N VAL A 182 -7.98 17.50 -10.31
CA VAL A 182 -8.24 18.77 -9.63
C VAL A 182 -8.92 18.50 -8.29
N LEU A 183 -8.31 19.01 -7.20
CA LEU A 183 -8.87 19.00 -5.87
C LEU A 183 -9.01 20.43 -5.36
N SER A 184 -10.17 20.78 -4.85
CA SER A 184 -10.40 22.06 -4.17
C SER A 184 -10.55 21.84 -2.67
N VAL A 185 -9.79 22.60 -1.89
CA VAL A 185 -9.78 22.57 -0.42
C VAL A 185 -10.27 23.92 0.07
N GLY A 186 -11.36 23.94 0.83
CA GLY A 186 -11.97 25.14 1.39
C GLY A 186 -11.79 25.25 2.90
N LYS A 187 -12.63 26.08 3.51
CA LYS A 187 -12.67 26.26 4.96
C LYS A 187 -13.16 24.98 5.65
N GLY A 188 -12.34 24.45 6.56
CA GLY A 188 -12.68 23.25 7.33
C GLY A 188 -12.37 21.93 6.63
N ASP A 189 -11.89 21.94 5.39
CA ASP A 189 -11.52 20.75 4.66
C ASP A 189 -10.17 20.14 5.12
N ALA A 190 -9.88 18.96 4.61
CA ALA A 190 -8.66 18.21 4.92
C ALA A 190 -7.39 19.01 4.60
N ARG A 191 -6.40 18.88 5.47
CA ARG A 191 -5.09 19.54 5.34
C ARG A 191 -4.01 18.63 4.77
N ILE A 192 -4.34 17.35 4.56
CA ILE A 192 -3.47 16.39 3.90
C ILE A 192 -4.02 16.11 2.51
N VAL A 193 -3.14 16.21 1.52
CA VAL A 193 -3.45 15.89 0.12
C VAL A 193 -2.40 14.92 -0.40
N TYR A 194 -2.86 13.86 -1.03
CA TYR A 194 -2.04 12.85 -1.70
C TYR A 194 -1.95 13.19 -3.19
N ILE A 195 -0.74 13.18 -3.73
CA ILE A 195 -0.43 13.61 -5.08
C ILE A 195 0.30 12.48 -5.80
N ARG A 196 -0.17 12.09 -6.98
CA ARG A 196 0.52 11.11 -7.83
C ARG A 196 1.83 11.71 -8.34
N PRO A 197 2.97 11.03 -8.17
CA PRO A 197 4.26 11.46 -8.69
C PRO A 197 4.32 11.55 -10.22
N GLY A 198 5.36 12.19 -10.71
CA GLY A 198 5.68 12.24 -12.14
C GLY A 198 4.84 13.20 -12.98
N MET A 199 3.91 13.93 -12.36
CA MET A 199 3.05 14.89 -13.05
C MET A 199 3.34 16.33 -12.59
N LYS A 200 3.02 17.29 -13.46
CA LYS A 200 3.11 18.71 -13.10
C LYS A 200 2.01 19.04 -12.09
N THR A 201 2.42 19.53 -10.93
CA THR A 201 1.51 19.94 -9.87
C THR A 201 1.55 21.45 -9.68
N THR A 202 0.37 22.06 -9.55
CA THR A 202 0.21 23.48 -9.22
C THR A 202 -0.76 23.65 -8.06
N VAL A 203 -0.46 24.62 -7.22
CA VAL A 203 -1.35 25.08 -6.15
C VAL A 203 -1.80 26.49 -6.47
N THR A 204 -3.11 26.70 -6.54
CA THR A 204 -3.71 28.02 -6.78
C THR A 204 -4.57 28.39 -5.56
N ILE A 205 -4.29 29.54 -4.99
CA ILE A 205 -5.03 30.11 -3.88
C ILE A 205 -5.86 31.25 -4.42
N ARG A 206 -7.15 31.26 -4.17
CA ARG A 206 -8.07 32.35 -4.44
C ARG A 206 -8.67 32.83 -3.15
N ALA A 207 -8.64 34.12 -2.88
CA ALA A 207 -9.19 34.71 -1.67
C ALA A 207 -9.71 36.12 -1.97
N THR A 208 -10.57 36.65 -1.11
CA THR A 208 -10.98 38.03 -1.12
C THR A 208 -10.45 38.70 0.15
N GLU A 209 -9.68 39.78 -0.02
CA GLU A 209 -9.18 40.56 1.09
C GLU A 209 -10.37 41.22 1.87
N LYS A 210 -10.36 41.10 3.18
CA LYS A 210 -11.47 41.62 4.02
C LYS A 210 -11.63 43.16 3.98
N ILE A 211 -10.48 43.85 4.01
CA ILE A 211 -10.46 45.33 4.14
C ILE A 211 -10.81 46.00 2.83
N THR A 212 -10.17 45.61 1.75
CA THR A 212 -10.35 46.27 0.46
C THR A 212 -11.45 45.65 -0.41
N GLY A 213 -11.83 44.41 -0.09
CA GLY A 213 -12.75 43.61 -0.92
C GLY A 213 -12.15 43.15 -2.25
N LYS A 214 -10.84 43.30 -2.46
CA LYS A 214 -10.17 42.92 -3.69
C LYS A 214 -9.94 41.41 -3.77
N PRO A 215 -10.09 40.78 -4.94
CA PRO A 215 -9.71 39.41 -5.16
C PRO A 215 -8.19 39.30 -5.21
N VAL A 216 -7.65 38.25 -4.61
CA VAL A 216 -6.23 37.88 -4.66
C VAL A 216 -6.12 36.47 -5.20
N ILE A 217 -5.17 36.24 -6.13
CA ILE A 217 -4.94 34.95 -6.73
C ILE A 217 -3.43 34.71 -6.77
N TRP A 218 -2.99 33.61 -6.15
CA TRP A 218 -1.62 33.13 -6.27
C TRP A 218 -1.60 31.76 -6.92
N THR A 219 -0.61 31.51 -7.75
CA THR A 219 -0.37 30.19 -8.34
C THR A 219 1.12 29.89 -8.33
N PHE A 220 1.47 28.74 -7.81
CA PHE A 220 2.86 28.26 -7.81
C PHE A 220 2.93 26.78 -8.13
N GLY A 221 4.08 26.35 -8.67
CA GLY A 221 4.37 24.94 -8.91
C GLY A 221 4.85 24.25 -7.65
N LEU A 222 4.51 23.00 -7.49
CA LEU A 222 5.01 22.13 -6.43
C LEU A 222 6.02 21.15 -7.06
N ALA A 223 7.23 21.15 -6.53
CA ALA A 223 8.30 20.24 -6.95
C ALA A 223 9.43 20.26 -5.91
N ASP A 224 10.28 19.23 -5.94
CA ASP A 224 11.54 19.22 -5.21
C ASP A 224 12.59 20.15 -5.84
N SER A 225 13.82 20.09 -5.33
CA SER A 225 14.96 20.88 -5.86
C SER A 225 15.36 20.51 -7.30
N GLU A 226 14.93 19.35 -7.80
CA GLU A 226 15.17 18.87 -9.16
C GLU A 226 14.00 19.16 -10.12
N GLY A 227 12.94 19.78 -9.62
CA GLY A 227 11.73 20.05 -10.40
C GLY A 227 10.79 18.84 -10.54
N LYS A 228 10.91 17.85 -9.66
CA LYS A 228 10.14 16.60 -9.68
C LYS A 228 9.33 16.43 -8.41
N ILE A 229 8.35 15.54 -8.47
CA ILE A 229 7.64 14.98 -7.33
C ILE A 229 7.85 13.48 -7.38
N ASN A 230 8.33 12.89 -6.28
CA ASN A 230 8.55 11.45 -6.15
C ASN A 230 7.58 10.86 -5.15
N SER A 231 7.46 9.53 -5.16
CA SER A 231 6.71 8.80 -4.12
C SER A 231 7.30 9.12 -2.75
N GLN A 232 6.41 9.27 -1.76
CA GLN A 232 6.76 9.57 -0.37
C GLN A 232 7.40 10.96 -0.15
N ASP A 233 7.51 11.83 -1.16
CA ASP A 233 7.90 13.22 -0.94
C ASP A 233 6.91 13.91 0.01
N LEU A 234 7.45 14.75 0.90
CA LEU A 234 6.67 15.50 1.86
C LEU A 234 6.82 17.00 1.63
N PHE A 235 5.75 17.62 1.18
CA PHE A 235 5.65 19.08 1.01
C PHE A 235 4.86 19.68 2.17
N ARG A 236 5.39 20.76 2.75
CA ARG A 236 4.68 21.57 3.74
C ARG A 236 4.55 22.97 3.22
N ILE A 237 3.31 23.42 3.05
CA ILE A 237 2.98 24.75 2.60
C ILE A 237 2.27 25.45 3.74
N GLU A 238 2.85 26.53 4.21
CA GLU A 238 2.23 27.46 5.13
C GLU A 238 1.86 28.74 4.39
N ILE A 239 0.58 29.06 4.34
CA ILE A 239 0.05 30.28 3.75
C ILE A 239 -0.06 31.32 4.86
N LYS A 240 0.79 32.35 4.81
CA LYS A 240 0.97 33.29 5.94
C LYS A 240 0.18 34.57 5.81
N ASP A 241 0.21 35.21 4.66
CA ASP A 241 -0.39 36.53 4.44
C ASP A 241 -0.89 36.69 3.01
N LEU A 242 -1.33 37.90 2.67
CA LEU A 242 -1.87 38.29 1.34
C LEU A 242 -0.85 39.11 0.50
N GLU A 243 0.38 39.32 0.99
CA GLU A 243 1.42 40.07 0.27
C GLU A 243 2.33 39.21 -0.61
#